data_8bd571e623c8299677a9766bdcc31269
#
_entry.id   8bd571e623c8299677a9766bdcc31269
#
_cell.length_a   1.000
_cell.length_b   1.000
_cell.length_c   1.000
_cell.angle_alpha   90.00
_cell.angle_beta   90.00
_cell.angle_gamma   90.00
#
_symmetry.space_group_name_H-M   'P 1'
#
loop_
_entity.id
_entity.type
_entity.pdbx_description
1 polymer ?
#
loop_
_entity_poly.entity_id
_entity_poly.type
_entity_poly.pdbx_seq_one_letter_code
_entity_poly.pdbx_strand_id
1 'polypeptide(L)'
;MTFTLVAFHAHPDDEAILTGGTLARAAAAGHRVVLVTATIGALGLTSSRYAADGLAAVRAAELRESARLLGVARVEQWGYADSGLGPTLFPDPPGQVRFVRASVEEAAERLADLLAEESADLLIGYDVNGGYGHPDHVQVHRVGVLAARLAGTPRLVEAAVNPWVARLMKPRQVRLAPVAPVTVTVDVRDHIDAKVAAMRAHRSQLTSDSWLPRNLEVTTRLPGPVLRRLLGQERFADPSGSSEPLCP
;
A
#
# COMPACT_ATOMS: atom_id res chain seq x y z
N MET A 1 -4.51 -17.12 19.73
CA MET A 1 -5.47 -15.99 19.60
C MET A 1 -5.37 -15.47 18.18
N THR A 2 -6.50 -15.08 17.57
CA THR A 2 -6.49 -14.47 16.25
C THR A 2 -6.08 -13.01 16.40
N PHE A 3 -5.04 -12.59 15.72
CA PHE A 3 -4.55 -11.23 15.70
C PHE A 3 -5.15 -10.51 14.48
N THR A 4 -5.56 -9.26 14.62
CA THR A 4 -6.15 -8.46 13.54
C THR A 4 -5.17 -7.40 13.07
N LEU A 5 -4.82 -7.46 11.79
CA LEU A 5 -3.93 -6.53 11.12
C LEU A 5 -4.73 -5.72 10.10
N VAL A 6 -4.70 -4.39 10.21
CA VAL A 6 -5.25 -3.47 9.22
C VAL A 6 -4.11 -2.81 8.45
N ALA A 7 -4.12 -2.91 7.13
CA ALA A 7 -3.19 -2.19 6.26
C ALA A 7 -3.93 -1.05 5.55
N PHE A 8 -3.47 0.18 5.76
CA PHE A 8 -4.03 1.38 5.14
C PHE A 8 -3.08 1.93 4.09
N HIS A 9 -3.49 1.85 2.83
CA HIS A 9 -2.73 2.25 1.66
C HIS A 9 -3.41 3.38 0.87
N ALA A 10 -2.62 4.10 0.08
CA ALA A 10 -3.13 5.20 -0.73
C ALA A 10 -3.84 4.71 -2.00
N HIS A 11 -3.20 3.80 -2.75
CA HIS A 11 -3.67 3.37 -4.07
C HIS A 11 -3.78 1.85 -4.17
N PRO A 12 -4.64 1.33 -5.06
CA PRO A 12 -4.58 -0.06 -5.48
C PRO A 12 -3.23 -0.36 -6.14
N ASP A 13 -2.45 -1.30 -5.65
CA ASP A 13 -1.12 -1.81 -5.97
C ASP A 13 -0.09 -1.61 -4.83
N ASP A 14 -0.23 -0.58 -4.01
CA ASP A 14 0.66 -0.33 -2.88
C ASP A 14 0.73 -1.53 -1.92
N GLU A 15 -0.41 -2.17 -1.65
CA GLU A 15 -0.50 -3.33 -0.76
C GLU A 15 0.38 -4.48 -1.24
N ALA A 16 0.36 -4.76 -2.55
CA ALA A 16 1.14 -5.85 -3.13
C ALA A 16 2.64 -5.55 -3.13
N ILE A 17 3.01 -4.29 -3.40
CA ILE A 17 4.39 -3.85 -3.55
C ILE A 17 5.06 -3.73 -2.17
N LEU A 18 4.40 -3.07 -1.22
CA LEU A 18 5.02 -2.65 0.04
C LEU A 18 4.86 -3.68 1.15
N THR A 19 3.69 -4.33 1.24
CA THR A 19 3.30 -5.15 2.39
C THR A 19 2.77 -6.53 2.02
N GLY A 20 2.72 -6.89 0.73
CA GLY A 20 2.03 -8.08 0.25
C GLY A 20 2.55 -9.39 0.86
N GLY A 21 3.84 -9.51 1.08
CA GLY A 21 4.40 -10.68 1.74
C GLY A 21 4.01 -10.77 3.22
N THR A 22 4.00 -9.63 3.93
CA THR A 22 3.55 -9.55 5.33
C THR A 22 2.07 -9.90 5.47
N LEU A 23 1.22 -9.35 4.58
CA LEU A 23 -0.21 -9.66 4.58
C LEU A 23 -0.46 -11.15 4.31
N ALA A 24 0.21 -11.72 3.29
CA ALA A 24 0.08 -13.14 2.97
C ALA A 24 0.58 -14.04 4.12
N ARG A 25 1.69 -13.67 4.77
CA ARG A 25 2.22 -14.39 5.93
C ARG A 25 1.25 -14.36 7.10
N ALA A 26 0.68 -13.20 7.43
CA ALA A 26 -0.29 -13.06 8.51
C ALA A 26 -1.55 -13.89 8.22
N ALA A 27 -2.10 -13.82 7.00
CA ALA A 27 -3.26 -14.62 6.60
C ALA A 27 -2.98 -16.13 6.66
N ALA A 28 -1.80 -16.59 6.20
CA ALA A 28 -1.40 -17.99 6.26
C ALA A 28 -1.21 -18.50 7.70
N ALA A 29 -0.87 -17.62 8.63
CA ALA A 29 -0.80 -17.93 10.07
C ALA A 29 -2.17 -17.93 10.75
N GLY A 30 -3.27 -17.68 10.02
CA GLY A 30 -4.63 -17.67 10.56
C GLY A 30 -5.03 -16.34 11.21
N HIS A 31 -4.27 -15.26 11.00
CA HIS A 31 -4.62 -13.94 11.46
C HIS A 31 -5.64 -13.27 10.52
N ARG A 32 -6.41 -12.32 11.08
CA ARG A 32 -7.35 -11.52 10.29
C ARG A 32 -6.62 -10.36 9.63
N VAL A 33 -6.71 -10.28 8.32
CA VAL A 33 -6.09 -9.21 7.52
C VAL A 33 -7.19 -8.37 6.87
N VAL A 34 -7.16 -7.07 7.12
CA VAL A 34 -8.05 -6.07 6.54
C VAL A 34 -7.23 -5.10 5.71
N LEU A 35 -7.68 -4.83 4.49
CA LEU A 35 -7.03 -3.90 3.56
C LEU A 35 -7.92 -2.70 3.31
N VAL A 36 -7.39 -1.51 3.53
CA VAL A 36 -8.04 -0.24 3.22
C VAL A 36 -7.22 0.51 2.18
N THR A 37 -7.86 0.97 1.10
CA THR A 37 -7.25 1.89 0.14
C THR A 37 -8.02 3.21 0.12
N ALA A 38 -7.32 4.33 0.22
CA ALA A 38 -7.94 5.65 0.28
C ALA A 38 -8.52 6.06 -1.09
N THR A 39 -7.80 5.81 -2.17
CA THR A 39 -8.16 6.30 -3.50
C THR A 39 -8.55 5.19 -4.47
N ILE A 40 -9.13 5.61 -5.59
CA ILE A 40 -9.42 4.73 -6.72
C ILE A 40 -8.22 4.57 -7.68
N GLY A 41 -7.15 5.35 -7.49
CA GLY A 41 -5.93 5.28 -8.29
C GLY A 41 -6.10 5.67 -9.76
N ALA A 42 -6.99 6.60 -10.09
CA ALA A 42 -7.35 6.93 -11.47
C ALA A 42 -6.25 7.67 -12.26
N LEU A 43 -5.23 8.21 -11.58
CA LEU A 43 -4.08 8.87 -12.20
C LEU A 43 -2.84 7.97 -12.30
N GLY A 44 -2.98 6.69 -11.97
CA GLY A 44 -1.91 5.72 -12.15
C GLY A 44 -1.45 5.62 -13.59
N LEU A 45 -0.16 5.37 -13.78
CA LEU A 45 0.39 5.13 -15.11
C LEU A 45 -0.25 3.86 -15.70
N THR A 46 -0.83 3.97 -16.89
CA THR A 46 -1.49 2.84 -17.54
C THR A 46 -1.30 2.85 -19.06
N SER A 47 -1.68 1.77 -19.71
CA SER A 47 -1.77 1.66 -21.15
C SER A 47 -3.14 2.18 -21.63
N SER A 48 -3.18 2.74 -22.84
CA SER A 48 -4.38 3.26 -23.50
C SER A 48 -5.50 2.21 -23.61
N ARG A 49 -5.16 0.94 -23.66
CA ARG A 49 -6.13 -0.16 -23.71
C ARG A 49 -7.10 -0.23 -22.52
N TYR A 50 -6.69 0.35 -21.36
CA TYR A 50 -7.53 0.40 -20.16
C TYR A 50 -8.34 1.70 -20.05
N ALA A 51 -8.11 2.65 -20.95
CA ALA A 51 -8.81 3.94 -20.92
C ALA A 51 -10.31 3.79 -21.25
N ALA A 52 -10.65 2.85 -22.13
CA ALA A 52 -12.03 2.63 -22.57
C ALA A 52 -12.92 2.05 -21.47
N ASP A 53 -12.38 1.18 -20.62
CA ASP A 53 -13.11 0.50 -19.53
C ASP A 53 -13.21 1.35 -18.25
N GLY A 54 -12.61 2.53 -18.24
CA GLY A 54 -12.47 3.36 -17.05
C GLY A 54 -11.44 2.77 -16.06
N LEU A 55 -10.27 3.36 -16.00
CA LEU A 55 -9.14 2.87 -15.19
C LEU A 55 -9.54 2.58 -13.73
N ALA A 56 -10.42 3.38 -13.15
CA ALA A 56 -10.88 3.20 -11.76
C ALA A 56 -11.58 1.85 -11.55
N ALA A 57 -12.47 1.45 -12.46
CA ALA A 57 -13.17 0.17 -12.36
C ALA A 57 -12.21 -1.02 -12.55
N VAL A 58 -11.28 -0.90 -13.49
CA VAL A 58 -10.24 -1.91 -13.72
C VAL A 58 -9.40 -2.08 -12.46
N ARG A 59 -8.89 -1.00 -11.86
CA ARG A 59 -8.05 -1.06 -10.66
C ARG A 59 -8.81 -1.59 -9.45
N ALA A 60 -10.10 -1.30 -9.32
CA ALA A 60 -10.92 -1.87 -8.26
C ALA A 60 -11.08 -3.40 -8.38
N ALA A 61 -11.17 -3.92 -9.59
CA ALA A 61 -11.20 -5.37 -9.83
C ALA A 61 -9.83 -6.02 -9.56
N GLU A 62 -8.75 -5.36 -9.99
CA GLU A 62 -7.37 -5.78 -9.75
C GLU A 62 -7.03 -5.83 -8.24
N LEU A 63 -7.47 -4.82 -7.48
CA LEU A 63 -7.32 -4.77 -6.02
C LEU A 63 -8.01 -5.96 -5.34
N ARG A 64 -9.25 -6.27 -5.73
CA ARG A 64 -9.97 -7.42 -5.16
C ARG A 64 -9.26 -8.74 -5.45
N GLU A 65 -8.73 -8.91 -6.67
CA GLU A 65 -7.96 -10.11 -7.02
C GLU A 65 -6.62 -10.17 -6.25
N SER A 66 -5.90 -9.05 -6.14
CA SER A 66 -4.68 -8.95 -5.33
C SER A 66 -4.97 -9.33 -3.87
N ALA A 67 -5.99 -8.75 -3.27
CA ALA A 67 -6.41 -9.04 -1.90
C ALA A 67 -6.75 -10.53 -1.69
N ARG A 68 -7.48 -11.14 -2.64
CA ARG A 68 -7.79 -12.58 -2.60
C ARG A 68 -6.53 -13.44 -2.62
N LEU A 69 -5.55 -13.10 -3.46
CA LEU A 69 -4.27 -13.80 -3.57
C LEU A 69 -3.40 -13.68 -2.31
N LEU A 70 -3.56 -12.57 -1.58
CA LEU A 70 -2.88 -12.32 -0.30
C LEU A 70 -3.61 -12.92 0.91
N GLY A 71 -4.81 -13.48 0.73
CA GLY A 71 -5.61 -14.01 1.83
C GLY A 71 -6.27 -12.93 2.70
N VAL A 72 -6.47 -11.73 2.17
CA VAL A 72 -7.15 -10.63 2.85
C VAL A 72 -8.61 -10.99 3.10
N ALA A 73 -9.08 -10.81 4.34
CA ALA A 73 -10.44 -11.16 4.76
C ALA A 73 -11.48 -10.07 4.45
N ARG A 74 -11.06 -8.79 4.43
CA ARG A 74 -11.93 -7.64 4.15
C ARG A 74 -11.18 -6.59 3.35
N VAL A 75 -11.83 -6.01 2.34
CA VAL A 75 -11.29 -4.92 1.52
C VAL A 75 -12.23 -3.73 1.61
N GLU A 76 -11.68 -2.58 1.96
CA GLU A 76 -12.36 -1.29 1.95
C GLU A 76 -11.69 -0.36 0.94
N GLN A 77 -12.42 0.13 -0.04
CA GLN A 77 -11.96 1.17 -0.96
C GLN A 77 -12.78 2.43 -0.75
N TRP A 78 -12.14 3.52 -0.31
CA TRP A 78 -12.87 4.71 0.14
C TRP A 78 -13.36 5.61 -0.98
N GLY A 79 -12.74 5.52 -2.14
CA GLY A 79 -13.22 6.21 -3.33
C GLY A 79 -12.80 7.67 -3.45
N TYR A 80 -11.85 8.16 -2.66
CA TYR A 80 -11.24 9.46 -2.91
C TYR A 80 -10.56 9.47 -4.28
N ALA A 81 -10.52 10.65 -4.92
CA ALA A 81 -9.77 10.82 -6.15
C ALA A 81 -8.26 10.81 -5.86
N ASP A 82 -7.51 10.14 -6.71
CA ASP A 82 -6.05 10.11 -6.72
C ASP A 82 -5.49 11.52 -6.97
N SER A 83 -4.55 11.97 -6.15
CA SER A 83 -3.98 13.32 -6.22
C SER A 83 -2.90 13.47 -7.29
N GLY A 84 -2.41 12.35 -7.81
CA GLY A 84 -1.32 12.31 -8.77
C GLY A 84 0.05 12.54 -8.14
N LEU A 85 1.08 12.18 -8.88
CA LEU A 85 2.48 12.38 -8.50
C LEU A 85 3.04 13.61 -9.21
N GLY A 86 3.40 14.63 -8.46
CA GLY A 86 4.06 15.80 -9.03
C GLY A 86 3.89 17.07 -8.19
N PRO A 87 4.60 18.16 -8.57
CA PRO A 87 4.56 19.41 -7.82
C PRO A 87 3.22 20.15 -7.98
N THR A 88 2.48 19.85 -9.04
CA THR A 88 1.20 20.49 -9.35
C THR A 88 0.06 19.53 -9.04
N LEU A 89 -0.78 19.91 -8.09
CA LEU A 89 -1.99 19.17 -7.78
C LEU A 89 -3.07 19.46 -8.83
N PHE A 90 -3.67 18.40 -9.36
CA PHE A 90 -4.82 18.52 -10.25
C PHE A 90 -6.05 19.10 -9.53
N PRO A 91 -6.99 19.78 -10.22
CA PRO A 91 -8.28 20.15 -9.64
C PRO A 91 -9.07 18.89 -9.27
N ASP A 92 -9.98 19.03 -8.31
CA ASP A 92 -10.88 17.95 -7.94
C ASP A 92 -11.79 17.57 -9.12
N PRO A 93 -11.98 16.28 -9.40
CA PRO A 93 -12.90 15.86 -10.42
C PRO A 93 -14.36 16.08 -9.93
N PRO A 94 -15.34 16.22 -10.85
CA PRO A 94 -16.73 16.41 -10.46
C PRO A 94 -17.21 15.33 -9.49
N GLY A 95 -17.77 15.77 -8.36
CA GLY A 95 -18.37 14.90 -7.33
C GLY A 95 -17.38 14.11 -6.47
N GLN A 96 -16.09 14.37 -6.59
CA GLN A 96 -15.06 13.70 -5.76
C GLN A 96 -14.04 14.72 -5.24
N VAL A 97 -13.49 14.43 -4.07
CA VAL A 97 -12.38 15.18 -3.47
C VAL A 97 -11.09 14.36 -3.64
N ARG A 98 -10.00 15.03 -4.03
CA ARG A 98 -8.67 14.39 -4.03
C ARG A 98 -8.22 14.16 -2.60
N PHE A 99 -7.65 12.99 -2.35
CA PHE A 99 -7.36 12.56 -0.99
C PHE A 99 -6.46 13.55 -0.24
N VAL A 100 -5.50 14.18 -0.90
CA VAL A 100 -4.65 15.21 -0.30
C VAL A 100 -5.42 16.44 0.21
N ARG A 101 -6.65 16.68 -0.27
CA ARG A 101 -7.54 17.78 0.16
C ARG A 101 -8.66 17.33 1.08
N ALA A 102 -8.79 16.03 1.31
CA ALA A 102 -9.77 15.51 2.26
C ALA A 102 -9.41 15.98 3.69
N SER A 103 -10.43 16.19 4.53
CA SER A 103 -10.21 16.44 5.95
C SER A 103 -9.48 15.26 6.56
N VAL A 104 -8.37 15.52 7.25
CA VAL A 104 -7.62 14.51 7.98
C VAL A 104 -8.45 13.95 9.11
N GLU A 105 -9.22 14.81 9.77
CA GLU A 105 -10.06 14.47 10.92
C GLU A 105 -11.17 13.51 10.49
N GLU A 106 -11.96 13.85 9.46
CA GLU A 106 -13.06 13.00 8.96
C GLU A 106 -12.53 11.65 8.45
N ALA A 107 -11.43 11.66 7.72
CA ALA A 107 -10.81 10.43 7.23
C ALA A 107 -10.24 9.57 8.38
N ALA A 108 -9.71 10.21 9.42
CA ALA A 108 -9.18 9.52 10.60
C ALA A 108 -10.30 8.94 11.48
N GLU A 109 -11.42 9.65 11.65
CA GLU A 109 -12.60 9.12 12.33
C GLU A 109 -13.13 7.87 11.61
N ARG A 110 -13.26 7.94 10.28
CA ARG A 110 -13.67 6.78 9.47
C ARG A 110 -12.73 5.58 9.64
N LEU A 111 -11.41 5.81 9.67
CA LEU A 111 -10.45 4.74 9.89
C LEU A 111 -10.52 4.22 11.33
N ALA A 112 -10.69 5.11 12.31
CA ALA A 112 -10.80 4.74 13.72
C ALA A 112 -12.02 3.87 13.99
N ASP A 113 -13.17 4.18 13.38
CA ASP A 113 -14.38 3.36 13.46
C ASP A 113 -14.13 1.94 12.93
N LEU A 114 -13.43 1.82 11.79
CA LEU A 114 -13.05 0.52 11.22
C LEU A 114 -12.06 -0.23 12.13
N LEU A 115 -11.06 0.45 12.68
CA LEU A 115 -10.09 -0.14 13.60
C LEU A 115 -10.77 -0.67 14.86
N ALA A 116 -11.76 0.07 15.39
CA ALA A 116 -12.54 -0.34 16.54
C ALA A 116 -13.48 -1.52 16.22
N GLU A 117 -14.19 -1.46 15.07
CA GLU A 117 -15.06 -2.55 14.58
C GLU A 117 -14.29 -3.87 14.45
N GLU A 118 -13.08 -3.81 13.89
CA GLU A 118 -12.21 -4.97 13.68
C GLU A 118 -11.41 -5.36 14.92
N SER A 119 -11.48 -4.58 16.00
CA SER A 119 -10.62 -4.75 17.18
C SER A 119 -9.14 -4.90 16.78
N ALA A 120 -8.67 -3.95 15.97
CA ALA A 120 -7.37 -4.03 15.31
C ALA A 120 -6.21 -3.97 16.31
N ASP A 121 -5.35 -4.97 16.30
CA ASP A 121 -4.14 -5.05 17.11
C ASP A 121 -2.99 -4.24 16.48
N LEU A 122 -2.99 -4.13 15.16
CA LEU A 122 -1.93 -3.49 14.39
C LEU A 122 -2.51 -2.69 13.22
N LEU A 123 -2.07 -1.44 13.08
CA LEU A 123 -2.24 -0.65 11.87
C LEU A 123 -0.90 -0.53 11.14
N ILE A 124 -0.89 -0.83 9.84
CA ILE A 124 0.23 -0.54 8.94
C ILE A 124 -0.13 0.67 8.11
N GLY A 125 0.72 1.69 8.10
CA GLY A 125 0.61 2.89 7.28
C GLY A 125 1.95 3.23 6.62
N TYR A 126 2.17 4.52 6.35
CA TYR A 126 3.43 5.04 5.81
C TYR A 126 4.10 6.01 6.77
N ASP A 127 5.38 6.27 6.54
CA ASP A 127 6.14 7.27 7.29
C ASP A 127 5.67 8.71 6.97
N VAL A 128 6.15 9.67 7.74
CA VAL A 128 5.83 11.10 7.62
C VAL A 128 6.12 11.67 6.22
N ASN A 129 6.99 11.06 5.46
CA ASN A 129 7.36 11.45 4.10
C ASN A 129 6.55 10.68 3.03
N GLY A 130 5.67 9.76 3.43
CA GLY A 130 4.95 8.89 2.52
C GLY A 130 5.87 7.99 1.68
N GLY A 131 6.97 7.54 2.27
CA GLY A 131 7.97 6.70 1.62
C GLY A 131 8.78 7.41 0.55
N TYR A 132 8.18 7.77 -0.57
CA TYR A 132 8.84 8.45 -1.69
C TYR A 132 8.27 9.85 -2.01
N GLY A 133 7.45 10.39 -1.13
CA GLY A 133 6.94 11.76 -1.22
C GLY A 133 5.66 11.92 -2.05
N HIS A 134 4.89 10.84 -2.27
CA HIS A 134 3.58 10.96 -2.90
C HIS A 134 2.61 11.71 -1.95
N PRO A 135 1.86 12.74 -2.41
CA PRO A 135 0.97 13.50 -1.54
C PRO A 135 -0.06 12.63 -0.81
N ASP A 136 -0.63 11.65 -1.49
CA ASP A 136 -1.61 10.73 -0.89
C ASP A 136 -0.98 9.81 0.16
N HIS A 137 0.29 9.41 -0.01
CA HIS A 137 0.99 8.62 1.01
C HIS A 137 1.26 9.44 2.28
N VAL A 138 1.61 10.72 2.12
CA VAL A 138 1.74 11.66 3.25
C VAL A 138 0.40 11.83 3.96
N GLN A 139 -0.70 11.87 3.21
CA GLN A 139 -2.04 11.95 3.79
C GLN A 139 -2.43 10.66 4.53
N VAL A 140 -2.07 9.47 4.00
CA VAL A 140 -2.22 8.18 4.72
C VAL A 140 -1.51 8.21 6.06
N HIS A 141 -0.27 8.74 6.13
CA HIS A 141 0.44 8.90 7.40
C HIS A 141 -0.35 9.77 8.38
N ARG A 142 -0.79 10.97 7.95
CA ARG A 142 -1.52 11.90 8.83
C ARG A 142 -2.81 11.28 9.37
N VAL A 143 -3.58 10.67 8.48
CA VAL A 143 -4.83 9.99 8.82
C VAL A 143 -4.58 8.79 9.72
N GLY A 144 -3.60 7.94 9.39
CA GLY A 144 -3.28 6.72 10.13
C GLY A 144 -2.83 7.00 11.55
N VAL A 145 -1.94 8.00 11.75
CA VAL A 145 -1.46 8.38 13.08
C VAL A 145 -2.62 8.90 13.96
N LEU A 146 -3.50 9.72 13.40
CA LEU A 146 -4.65 10.24 14.14
C LEU A 146 -5.67 9.13 14.44
N ALA A 147 -5.98 8.29 13.46
CA ALA A 147 -6.92 7.18 13.61
C ALA A 147 -6.47 6.16 14.67
N ALA A 148 -5.18 5.78 14.67
CA ALA A 148 -4.63 4.87 15.67
C ALA A 148 -4.79 5.43 17.10
N ARG A 149 -4.63 6.73 17.27
CA ARG A 149 -4.84 7.41 18.57
C ARG A 149 -6.32 7.41 18.97
N LEU A 150 -7.22 7.74 18.03
CA LEU A 150 -8.66 7.79 18.28
C LEU A 150 -9.22 6.41 18.65
N ALA A 151 -8.80 5.37 17.93
CA ALA A 151 -9.22 3.99 18.18
C ALA A 151 -8.52 3.33 19.38
N GLY A 152 -7.41 3.91 19.86
CA GLY A 152 -6.57 3.26 20.88
C GLY A 152 -5.89 1.99 20.35
N THR A 153 -5.60 1.92 19.04
CA THR A 153 -4.95 0.75 18.43
C THR A 153 -3.59 0.52 19.08
N PRO A 154 -3.31 -0.70 19.58
CA PRO A 154 -2.12 -0.97 20.39
C PRO A 154 -0.80 -0.68 19.68
N ARG A 155 -0.76 -0.87 18.36
CA ARG A 155 0.46 -0.71 17.59
C ARG A 155 0.19 -0.07 16.22
N LEU A 156 1.02 0.91 15.86
CA LEU A 156 1.13 1.48 14.52
C LEU A 156 2.53 1.23 14.01
N VAL A 157 2.66 0.74 12.77
CA VAL A 157 3.94 0.65 12.07
C VAL A 157 3.87 1.27 10.69
N GLU A 158 4.99 1.76 10.24
CA GLU A 158 5.14 2.50 8.99
C GLU A 158 5.93 1.66 8.00
N ALA A 159 5.33 1.31 6.87
CA ALA A 159 5.98 0.56 5.82
C ALA A 159 7.13 1.38 5.20
N ALA A 160 8.34 0.88 5.35
CA ALA A 160 9.52 1.50 4.78
C ALA A 160 9.75 0.98 3.35
N VAL A 161 9.82 1.90 2.39
CA VAL A 161 10.05 1.54 1.00
C VAL A 161 11.43 0.89 0.85
N ASN A 162 11.47 -0.34 0.33
CA ASN A 162 12.73 -0.98 0.03
C ASN A 162 13.55 -0.10 -0.93
N PRO A 163 14.83 0.22 -0.63
CA PRO A 163 15.65 1.11 -1.47
C PRO A 163 15.74 0.68 -2.94
N TRP A 164 15.68 -0.63 -3.21
CA TRP A 164 15.62 -1.15 -4.58
C TRP A 164 14.28 -0.84 -5.25
N VAL A 165 13.16 -1.05 -4.54
CA VAL A 165 11.82 -0.70 -5.02
C VAL A 165 11.73 0.81 -5.26
N ALA A 166 12.24 1.61 -4.32
CA ALA A 166 12.31 3.06 -4.47
C ALA A 166 13.11 3.48 -5.72
N ARG A 167 14.23 2.81 -6.02
CA ARG A 167 15.02 3.09 -7.24
C ARG A 167 14.28 2.70 -8.52
N LEU A 168 13.49 1.63 -8.50
CA LEU A 168 12.71 1.16 -9.65
C LEU A 168 11.50 2.05 -9.90
N MET A 169 10.85 2.54 -8.85
CA MET A 169 9.63 3.35 -8.93
C MET A 169 9.90 4.85 -9.03
N LYS A 170 11.14 5.30 -8.78
CA LYS A 170 11.47 6.72 -8.73
C LYS A 170 11.33 7.39 -10.10
N PRO A 171 10.35 8.30 -10.29
CA PRO A 171 10.44 9.28 -11.35
C PRO A 171 11.70 10.12 -11.13
N ARG A 172 12.44 10.44 -12.18
CA ARG A 172 13.71 11.21 -12.11
C ARG A 172 13.64 12.50 -11.28
N GLN A 173 12.45 12.97 -10.95
CA GLN A 173 12.17 14.23 -10.27
C GLN A 173 11.88 14.15 -8.78
N VAL A 174 11.75 12.93 -8.21
CA VAL A 174 11.44 12.76 -6.78
C VAL A 174 12.73 12.65 -5.97
N ARG A 175 12.93 13.55 -5.01
CA ARG A 175 13.96 13.42 -3.99
C ARG A 175 13.45 12.46 -2.92
N LEU A 176 14.17 11.37 -2.68
CA LEU A 176 13.89 10.52 -1.53
C LEU A 176 14.21 11.32 -0.27
N ALA A 177 13.21 11.54 0.56
CA ALA A 177 13.41 12.04 1.92
C ALA A 177 14.15 10.98 2.76
N PRO A 178 14.82 11.36 3.86
CA PRO A 178 15.40 10.39 4.78
C PRO A 178 14.32 9.40 5.24
N VAL A 179 14.56 8.12 5.05
CA VAL A 179 13.66 7.07 5.50
C VAL A 179 13.73 6.99 7.02
N ALA A 180 12.58 6.85 7.70
CA ALA A 180 12.55 6.55 9.12
C ALA A 180 13.40 5.31 9.43
N PRO A 181 14.09 5.24 10.59
CA PRO A 181 14.91 4.10 10.95
C PRO A 181 14.06 2.82 10.94
N VAL A 182 14.50 1.82 10.18
CA VAL A 182 13.85 0.50 10.16
C VAL A 182 14.09 -0.18 11.51
N THR A 183 13.03 -0.54 12.20
CA THR A 183 13.10 -1.24 13.49
C THR A 183 12.66 -2.70 13.36
N VAL A 184 11.79 -3.01 12.38
CA VAL A 184 11.29 -4.35 12.14
C VAL A 184 11.54 -4.78 10.70
N THR A 185 12.04 -5.99 10.51
CA THR A 185 12.16 -6.62 9.17
C THR A 185 11.41 -7.93 9.19
N VAL A 186 10.47 -8.09 8.27
CA VAL A 186 9.69 -9.32 8.10
C VAL A 186 10.28 -10.12 6.96
N ASP A 187 10.67 -11.35 7.24
CA ASP A 187 11.06 -12.32 6.21
C ASP A 187 9.79 -12.88 5.54
N VAL A 188 9.66 -12.62 4.26
CA VAL A 188 8.51 -13.01 3.46
C VAL A 188 8.88 -13.93 2.30
N ARG A 189 10.07 -14.54 2.35
CA ARG A 189 10.59 -15.40 1.27
C ARG A 189 9.69 -16.60 0.98
N ASP A 190 9.03 -17.13 2.01
CA ASP A 190 8.11 -18.27 1.87
C ASP A 190 6.73 -17.84 1.31
N HIS A 191 6.44 -16.54 1.29
CA HIS A 191 5.22 -15.94 0.75
C HIS A 191 5.47 -15.12 -0.52
N ILE A 192 6.65 -15.24 -1.12
CA ILE A 192 7.04 -14.46 -2.29
C ILE A 192 6.14 -14.74 -3.50
N ASP A 193 5.68 -15.95 -3.65
CA ASP A 193 4.83 -16.35 -4.77
C ASP A 193 3.45 -15.66 -4.68
N ALA A 194 2.86 -15.57 -3.48
CA ALA A 194 1.63 -14.83 -3.24
C ALA A 194 1.82 -13.34 -3.49
N LYS A 195 2.91 -12.75 -2.96
CA LYS A 195 3.25 -11.34 -3.22
C LYS A 195 3.38 -11.03 -4.70
N VAL A 196 4.13 -11.82 -5.44
CA VAL A 196 4.34 -11.62 -6.87
C VAL A 196 3.06 -11.85 -7.67
N ALA A 197 2.22 -12.81 -7.27
CA ALA A 197 0.92 -13.03 -7.89
C ALA A 197 -0.01 -11.81 -7.68
N ALA A 198 -0.03 -11.24 -6.47
CA ALA A 198 -0.77 -10.02 -6.16
C ALA A 198 -0.26 -8.83 -6.99
N MET A 199 1.07 -8.62 -7.08
CA MET A 199 1.65 -7.61 -7.96
C MET A 199 1.22 -7.80 -9.43
N ARG A 200 1.17 -9.04 -9.93
CA ARG A 200 0.73 -9.36 -11.29
C ARG A 200 -0.76 -9.16 -11.51
N ALA A 201 -1.58 -9.18 -10.45
CA ALA A 201 -3.00 -8.90 -10.55
C ALA A 201 -3.25 -7.44 -11.00
N HIS A 202 -2.37 -6.50 -10.65
CA HIS A 202 -2.43 -5.10 -11.06
C HIS A 202 -1.93 -4.89 -12.50
N ARG A 203 -2.56 -5.57 -13.46
CA ARG A 203 -2.14 -5.60 -14.88
C ARG A 203 -2.10 -4.21 -15.52
N SER A 204 -3.06 -3.35 -15.15
CA SER A 204 -3.10 -1.98 -15.66
C SER A 204 -1.84 -1.19 -15.30
N GLN A 205 -1.24 -1.47 -14.15
CA GLN A 205 -0.03 -0.81 -13.66
C GLN A 205 1.26 -1.44 -14.21
N LEU A 206 1.21 -2.68 -14.66
CA LEU A 206 2.33 -3.37 -15.30
C LEU A 206 2.46 -3.02 -16.77
N THR A 207 1.34 -2.73 -17.45
CA THR A 207 1.31 -2.56 -18.91
C THR A 207 1.65 -1.12 -19.33
N SER A 208 2.39 -0.97 -20.42
CA SER A 208 2.76 0.31 -21.01
C SER A 208 2.47 0.29 -22.50
N ASP A 209 2.16 1.46 -23.09
CA ASP A 209 2.11 1.64 -24.54
C ASP A 209 3.50 1.85 -25.15
N SER A 210 4.53 1.99 -24.32
CA SER A 210 5.91 2.04 -24.73
C SER A 210 6.42 0.67 -25.15
N TRP A 211 7.34 0.62 -26.12
CA TRP A 211 8.06 -0.60 -26.48
C TRP A 211 8.94 -1.16 -25.33
N LEU A 212 9.26 -0.30 -24.34
CA LEU A 212 9.96 -0.72 -23.13
C LEU A 212 8.94 -1.18 -22.07
N PRO A 213 9.12 -2.39 -21.52
CA PRO A 213 8.29 -2.85 -20.42
C PRO A 213 8.52 -1.98 -19.17
N ARG A 214 7.50 -1.87 -18.32
CA ARG A 214 7.66 -1.20 -17.03
C ARG A 214 8.60 -1.99 -16.12
N ASN A 215 9.34 -1.29 -15.28
CA ASN A 215 10.25 -1.91 -14.33
C ASN A 215 9.54 -2.94 -13.43
N LEU A 216 8.29 -2.65 -13.03
CA LEU A 216 7.50 -3.56 -12.22
C LEU A 216 7.15 -4.85 -12.98
N GLU A 217 6.80 -4.75 -14.27
CA GLU A 217 6.57 -5.90 -15.13
C GLU A 217 7.83 -6.78 -15.23
N VAL A 218 8.98 -6.16 -15.52
CA VAL A 218 10.26 -6.86 -15.58
C VAL A 218 10.58 -7.54 -14.25
N THR A 219 10.39 -6.80 -13.14
CA THR A 219 10.66 -7.33 -11.80
C THR A 219 9.85 -8.58 -11.52
N THR A 220 8.54 -8.59 -11.84
CA THR A 220 7.69 -9.76 -11.57
C THR A 220 8.00 -10.97 -12.44
N ARG A 221 8.78 -10.81 -13.51
CA ARG A 221 9.22 -11.90 -14.42
C ARG A 221 10.56 -12.50 -14.05
N LEU A 222 11.27 -11.95 -13.05
CA LEU A 222 12.55 -12.47 -12.60
C LEU A 222 12.43 -13.89 -12.05
N PRO A 223 13.50 -14.70 -12.13
CA PRO A 223 13.52 -16.04 -11.53
C PRO A 223 13.27 -16.00 -10.02
N GLY A 224 12.60 -17.02 -9.49
CA GLY A 224 12.21 -17.11 -8.08
C GLY A 224 13.34 -16.83 -7.08
N PRO A 225 14.55 -17.37 -7.24
CA PRO A 225 15.68 -17.06 -6.34
C PRO A 225 16.04 -15.57 -6.33
N VAL A 226 15.94 -14.89 -7.48
CA VAL A 226 16.21 -13.45 -7.59
C VAL A 226 15.09 -12.67 -6.91
N LEU A 227 13.82 -13.04 -7.12
CA LEU A 227 12.66 -12.42 -6.45
C LEU A 227 12.80 -12.55 -4.93
N ARG A 228 13.11 -13.74 -4.40
CA ARG A 228 13.32 -13.96 -2.96
C ARG A 228 14.45 -13.08 -2.40
N ARG A 229 15.51 -12.85 -3.17
CA ARG A 229 16.60 -11.96 -2.76
C ARG A 229 16.22 -10.49 -2.75
N LEU A 230 15.44 -10.02 -3.75
CA LEU A 230 15.09 -8.61 -3.93
C LEU A 230 13.88 -8.19 -3.10
N LEU A 231 12.85 -9.03 -3.06
CA LEU A 231 11.53 -8.73 -2.49
C LEU A 231 11.20 -9.57 -1.25
N GLY A 232 12.07 -10.48 -0.85
CA GLY A 232 11.83 -11.43 0.25
C GLY A 232 11.93 -10.84 1.65
N GLN A 233 12.15 -9.54 1.78
CA GLN A 233 12.14 -8.82 3.05
C GLN A 233 11.29 -7.56 2.92
N GLU A 234 10.36 -7.39 3.84
CA GLU A 234 9.59 -6.15 4.03
C GLU A 234 10.03 -5.48 5.32
N ARG A 235 10.10 -4.16 5.28
CA ARG A 235 10.72 -3.35 6.34
C ARG A 235 9.72 -2.37 6.88
N PHE A 236 9.77 -2.19 8.20
CA PHE A 236 8.87 -1.28 8.89
C PHE A 236 9.65 -0.46 9.91
N ALA A 237 9.22 0.78 10.08
CA ALA A 237 9.58 1.62 11.21
C ALA A 237 8.45 1.56 12.23
N ASP A 238 8.77 1.32 13.48
CA ASP A 238 7.83 1.43 14.58
C ASP A 238 8.15 2.73 15.33
N PRO A 239 7.23 3.71 15.34
CA PRO A 239 7.46 4.99 16.01
C PRO A 239 7.66 4.86 17.52
N SER A 240 7.22 3.77 18.15
CA SER A 240 7.50 3.46 19.56
C SER A 240 8.94 2.96 19.81
N GLY A 241 9.67 2.67 18.73
CA GLY A 241 11.00 2.07 18.79
C GLY A 241 10.99 0.55 19.05
N SER A 242 9.83 -0.08 19.05
CA SER A 242 9.72 -1.53 19.24
C SER A 242 10.33 -2.28 18.05
N SER A 243 11.06 -3.35 18.35
CA SER A 243 11.61 -4.32 17.38
C SER A 243 10.90 -5.68 17.44
N GLU A 244 9.81 -5.77 18.18
CA GLU A 244 9.03 -7.01 18.27
C GLU A 244 8.46 -7.42 16.91
N PRO A 245 8.25 -8.74 16.68
CA PRO A 245 7.54 -9.22 15.50
C PRO A 245 6.19 -8.51 15.30
N LEU A 246 5.77 -8.32 14.05
CA LEU A 246 4.49 -7.64 13.74
C LEU A 246 3.27 -8.48 14.14
N CYS A 247 3.41 -9.80 14.03
CA CYS A 247 2.40 -10.75 14.46
C CYS A 247 3.07 -11.81 15.31
N PRO A 248 2.38 -12.30 16.35
CA PRO A 248 2.91 -13.34 17.23
C PRO A 248 3.16 -14.67 16.52
#